data_6f8a89c5dbae6a50391698bb938b80df
#
_entry.id   6f8a89c5dbae6a50391698bb938b80df
#
_cell.length_a   1.000
_cell.length_b   1.000
_cell.length_c   1.000
_cell.angle_alpha   90.00
_cell.angle_beta   90.00
_cell.angle_gamma   90.00
#
_symmetry.space_group_name_H-M   'P 1'
#
loop_
_entity.id
_entity.type
_entity.pdbx_description
1 polymer ?
#
loop_
_entity_poly.entity_id
_entity_poly.type
_entity_poly.pdbx_seq_one_letter_code
_entity_poly.pdbx_strand_id
1 'polypeptide(L)'
;MKDLVQNNLVRFKNISKKKEGIYANFKVKGIRNGTTFTASIVVDIDAAEVHAGDPLEKIIEECARIGVEEFKKCEFQFEGLTSI
;
A
#
# COMPACT_ATOMS: atom_id res chain seq x y z
N MET A 1 -2.98 24.26 6.09
CA MET A 1 -3.53 23.03 6.63
C MET A 1 -4.08 22.13 5.54
N LYS A 2 -3.88 20.85 5.68
CA LYS A 2 -4.41 19.94 4.69
C LYS A 2 -5.91 19.82 4.76
N ASP A 3 -6.48 19.66 3.58
CA ASP A 3 -7.90 19.35 3.47
C ASP A 3 -8.11 17.89 3.83
N LEU A 4 -8.69 17.65 5.00
CA LEU A 4 -8.88 16.29 5.49
C LEU A 4 -9.94 15.51 4.71
N VAL A 5 -10.81 16.22 4.02
CA VAL A 5 -11.86 15.58 3.24
C VAL A 5 -11.29 14.84 2.03
N GLN A 6 -10.20 15.38 1.48
CA GLN A 6 -9.60 14.79 0.29
C GLN A 6 -8.26 14.13 0.56
N ASN A 7 -7.93 13.92 1.80
CA ASN A 7 -6.68 13.25 2.13
C ASN A 7 -6.73 11.80 1.71
N ASN A 8 -5.69 11.42 1.00
CA ASN A 8 -5.43 10.02 0.70
C ASN A 8 -4.39 9.56 1.69
N LEU A 9 -4.73 8.56 2.47
CA LEU A 9 -3.89 8.10 3.56
C LEU A 9 -3.33 6.72 3.28
N VAL A 10 -2.05 6.56 3.60
CA VAL A 10 -1.42 5.26 3.62
C VAL A 10 -1.01 5.02 5.07
N ARG A 11 -1.60 4.02 5.69
CA ARG A 11 -1.35 3.72 7.09
C ARG A 11 -0.60 2.41 7.23
N PHE A 12 0.51 2.46 7.94
CA PHE A 12 1.24 1.25 8.26
C PHE A 12 0.45 0.42 9.28
N LYS A 13 0.36 -0.88 9.06
CA LYS A 13 -0.32 -1.78 9.99
C LYS A 13 0.66 -2.62 10.80
N ASN A 14 1.44 -3.41 10.13
CA ASN A 14 2.40 -4.28 10.81
C ASN A 14 3.38 -4.90 9.83
N ILE A 15 4.32 -5.64 10.39
CA ILE A 15 5.27 -6.45 9.63
C ILE A 15 4.87 -7.90 9.83
N SER A 16 4.80 -8.66 8.75
CA SER A 16 4.52 -10.09 8.79
C SER A 16 5.77 -10.86 8.40
N LYS A 17 6.07 -11.91 9.14
CA LYS A 17 7.16 -12.83 8.79
C LYS A 17 6.55 -14.13 8.34
N LYS A 18 6.93 -14.57 7.16
CA LYS A 18 6.44 -15.82 6.59
C LYS A 18 7.62 -16.61 6.08
N LYS A 19 7.36 -17.86 5.68
CA LYS A 19 8.43 -18.71 5.15
C LYS A 19 9.07 -18.09 3.91
N GLU A 20 8.26 -17.48 3.06
CA GLU A 20 8.74 -16.92 1.80
C GLU A 20 9.35 -15.54 1.95
N GLY A 21 9.21 -14.88 3.12
CA GLY A 21 9.83 -13.57 3.29
C GLY A 21 9.18 -12.73 4.38
N ILE A 22 9.59 -11.49 4.41
CA ILE A 22 9.10 -10.50 5.37
C ILE A 22 8.34 -9.44 4.60
N TYR A 23 7.17 -9.08 5.09
CA TYR A 23 6.27 -8.18 4.39
C TYR A 23 5.83 -7.03 5.29
N ALA A 24 5.77 -5.85 4.70
CA ALA A 24 5.20 -4.68 5.36
C ALA A 24 3.76 -4.52 4.87
N ASN A 25 2.84 -4.38 5.79
CA ASN A 25 1.42 -4.32 5.49
C ASN A 25 0.88 -2.92 5.71
N PHE A 26 0.13 -2.43 4.73
CA PHE A 26 -0.43 -1.07 4.76
C PHE A 26 -1.90 -1.08 4.41
N LYS A 27 -2.60 -0.07 4.90
CA LYS A 27 -3.98 0.19 4.50
C LYS A 27 -4.01 1.53 3.78
N VAL A 28 -4.62 1.55 2.62
CA VAL A 28 -4.81 2.76 1.84
C VAL A 28 -6.26 3.17 1.89
N LYS A 29 -6.49 4.45 2.11
CA LYS A 29 -7.83 5.00 2.15
C LYS A 29 -7.84 6.32 1.41
N GLY A 30 -8.85 6.53 0.60
CA GLY A 30 -8.92 7.78 -0.13
C GLY A 30 -10.33 8.13 -0.57
N ILE A 31 -10.47 9.41 -0.90
CA ILE A 31 -11.72 9.97 -1.44
C ILE A 31 -11.33 10.85 -2.60
N ARG A 32 -11.99 10.67 -3.72
CA ARG A 32 -11.78 11.53 -4.87
C ARG A 32 -13.03 11.57 -5.72
N ASN A 33 -13.49 12.78 -6.02
CA ASN A 33 -14.64 12.99 -6.91
C ASN A 33 -15.86 12.16 -6.50
N GLY A 34 -16.19 12.18 -5.21
CA GLY A 34 -17.35 11.45 -4.72
C GLY A 34 -17.16 9.96 -4.59
N THR A 35 -15.97 9.46 -4.88
CA THR A 35 -15.67 8.05 -4.80
C THR A 35 -14.76 7.78 -3.60
N THR A 36 -15.19 6.88 -2.74
CA THR A 36 -14.39 6.47 -1.59
C THR A 36 -13.78 5.10 -1.89
N PHE A 37 -12.52 4.94 -1.56
CA PHE A 37 -11.86 3.65 -1.77
C PHE A 37 -11.00 3.28 -0.58
N THR A 38 -10.85 1.97 -0.39
CA THR A 38 -9.91 1.43 0.57
C THR A 38 -9.23 0.23 -0.08
N ALA A 39 -7.99 0.02 0.30
CA ALA A 39 -7.23 -1.11 -0.22
C ALA A 39 -6.18 -1.54 0.79
N SER A 40 -5.71 -2.77 0.65
CA SER A 40 -4.58 -3.26 1.44
C SER A 40 -3.40 -3.45 0.50
N ILE A 41 -2.24 -3.03 0.96
CA ILE A 41 -1.00 -3.19 0.21
C ILE A 41 -0.05 -4.00 1.06
N VAL A 42 0.54 -5.03 0.46
CA VAL A 42 1.52 -5.88 1.12
C VAL A 42 2.80 -5.80 0.29
N VAL A 43 3.88 -5.37 0.91
CA VAL A 43 5.14 -5.17 0.21
C VAL A 43 6.20 -6.09 0.79
N ASP A 44 6.80 -6.91 -0.08
CA ASP A 44 7.98 -7.68 0.29
C ASP A 44 9.12 -6.69 0.52
N ILE A 45 9.75 -6.73 1.68
CA ILE A 45 10.79 -5.74 1.98
C ILE A 45 11.98 -5.84 1.03
N ASP A 46 12.23 -7.02 0.46
CA ASP A 46 13.27 -7.16 -0.55
C ASP A 46 12.95 -6.36 -1.80
N ALA A 47 11.68 -6.28 -2.17
CA ALA A 47 11.28 -5.50 -3.33
C ALA A 47 11.52 -4.00 -3.14
N ALA A 48 11.51 -3.54 -1.90
CA ALA A 48 11.80 -2.15 -1.57
C ALA A 48 13.28 -1.93 -1.27
N GLU A 49 14.10 -2.97 -1.44
CA GLU A 49 15.54 -2.92 -1.23
C GLU A 49 15.93 -2.50 0.19
N VAL A 50 15.15 -2.96 1.16
CA VAL A 50 15.47 -2.76 2.57
C VAL A 50 15.65 -4.12 3.24
N HIS A 51 16.32 -4.11 4.37
CA HIS A 51 16.65 -5.33 5.10
C HIS A 51 15.97 -5.35 6.46
N ALA A 52 15.74 -6.55 6.98
CA ALA A 52 15.11 -6.71 8.28
C ALA A 52 15.88 -6.00 9.40
N GLY A 53 17.19 -5.84 9.23
CA GLY A 53 18.02 -5.14 10.22
C GLY A 53 18.04 -3.63 10.10
N ASP A 54 17.38 -3.07 9.07
CA ASP A 54 17.33 -1.62 8.91
C ASP A 54 16.39 -1.00 9.95
N PRO A 55 16.55 0.29 10.23
CA PRO A 55 15.62 0.97 11.13
C PRO A 55 14.19 0.82 10.64
N LEU A 56 13.29 0.62 11.58
CA LEU A 56 11.88 0.42 11.24
C LEU A 56 11.32 1.56 10.42
N GLU A 57 11.68 2.80 10.74
CA GLU A 57 11.22 3.95 9.97
C GLU A 57 11.61 3.86 8.50
N LYS A 58 12.83 3.43 8.24
CA LYS A 58 13.30 3.27 6.86
C LYS A 58 12.50 2.19 6.14
N ILE A 59 12.26 1.08 6.81
CA ILE A 59 11.49 -0.02 6.22
C ILE A 59 10.08 0.46 5.86
N ILE A 60 9.44 1.15 6.79
CA ILE A 60 8.09 1.64 6.57
C ILE A 60 8.05 2.64 5.41
N GLU A 61 8.95 3.62 5.41
CA GLU A 61 8.95 4.65 4.38
C GLU A 61 9.20 4.09 2.99
N GLU A 62 10.21 3.25 2.85
CA GLU A 62 10.53 2.70 1.54
C GLU A 62 9.46 1.75 1.04
N CYS A 63 8.93 0.93 1.92
CA CYS A 63 7.86 0.02 1.52
C CYS A 63 6.59 0.77 1.17
N ALA A 64 6.26 1.82 1.91
CA ALA A 64 5.09 2.63 1.59
C ALA A 64 5.25 3.30 0.23
N ARG A 65 6.43 3.86 -0.04
CA ARG A 65 6.70 4.53 -1.31
C ARG A 65 6.56 3.56 -2.48
N ILE A 66 7.22 2.41 -2.38
CA ILE A 66 7.16 1.41 -3.43
C ILE A 66 5.74 0.86 -3.60
N GLY A 67 5.08 0.57 -2.49
CA GLY A 67 3.73 0.03 -2.55
C GLY A 67 2.75 0.96 -3.24
N VAL A 68 2.82 2.24 -2.94
CA VAL A 68 1.94 3.22 -3.57
C VAL A 68 2.29 3.40 -5.05
N GLU A 69 3.60 3.46 -5.38
CA GLU A 69 4.01 3.58 -6.77
C GLU A 69 3.49 2.42 -7.61
N GLU A 70 3.66 1.20 -7.12
CA GLU A 70 3.22 0.03 -7.86
C GLU A 70 1.71 -0.07 -7.91
N PHE A 71 1.03 0.31 -6.84
CA PHE A 71 -0.43 0.33 -6.83
C PHE A 71 -0.98 1.26 -7.91
N LYS A 72 -0.37 2.44 -8.06
CA LYS A 72 -0.80 3.41 -9.07
C LYS A 72 -0.59 2.93 -10.49
N LYS A 73 0.35 2.04 -10.70
CA LYS A 73 0.64 1.50 -12.02
C LYS A 73 -0.23 0.32 -12.40
N CYS A 74 -0.94 -0.25 -11.44
CA CYS A 74 -1.74 -1.45 -11.69
C CYS A 74 -2.92 -1.15 -12.59
N GLU A 75 -3.19 -2.08 -13.49
CA GLU A 75 -4.40 -2.08 -14.27
C GLU A 75 -5.35 -3.08 -13.65
N PHE A 76 -6.61 -2.73 -13.57
CA PHE A 76 -7.59 -3.57 -12.91
C PHE A 76 -8.54 -4.20 -13.91
N GLN A 77 -8.83 -5.48 -13.71
CA GLN A 77 -9.81 -6.18 -14.51
C GLN A 77 -11.12 -6.23 -13.74
N PHE A 78 -12.20 -6.18 -14.46
CA PHE A 78 -13.53 -6.21 -13.85
C PHE A 78 -14.07 -7.61 -13.91
N GLU A 79 -14.09 -8.29 -12.77
CA GLU A 79 -14.67 -9.62 -12.69
C GLU A 79 -16.15 -9.51 -12.40
N GLY A 80 -16.93 -10.39 -12.98
CA GLY A 80 -18.36 -10.43 -12.73
C GLY A 80 -19.15 -9.33 -13.41
N LEU A 81 -18.53 -8.59 -14.32
CA LEU A 81 -19.18 -7.50 -15.01
C LEU A 81 -19.42 -7.80 -16.49
N THR A 82 -19.55 -9.05 -16.81
CA THR A 82 -19.61 -9.50 -18.20
C THR A 82 -20.88 -9.06 -18.92
N SER A 83 -21.93 -8.74 -18.19
CA SER A 83 -23.19 -8.38 -18.79
C SER A 83 -23.47 -6.89 -18.83
N ILE A 84 -22.49 -6.10 -18.55
CA ILE A 84 -22.64 -4.65 -18.59
C ILE A 84 -22.50 -4.11 -19.99
#